data_46c239a59b60f2d619b4afc1d387786e
#
_entry.id   46c239a59b60f2d619b4afc1d387786e
#
_cell.length_a   1.000
_cell.length_b   1.000
_cell.length_c   1.000
_cell.angle_alpha   90.00
_cell.angle_beta   90.00
_cell.angle_gamma   90.00
#
_symmetry.space_group_name_H-M   'P 1'
#
loop_
_entity.id
_entity.type
_entity.pdbx_description
1 polymer ?
#
loop_
_entity_poly.entity_id
_entity_poly.type
_entity_poly.pdbx_seq_one_letter_code
_entity_poly.pdbx_strand_id
1 'polypeptide(L)'
;KFKQYRGMGSLGAMSQGSGDRYFQDVEDDIKKYVPEGIEGRVAFKGTLSEIVYQYTGGLRSGMGYCGAPDIAALKKAQFIKITNAGMKESHAHDIEITREAPNYTR
;
A
#
# COMPACT_ATOMS: atom_id res chain seq x y z
N LYS A 1 13.24 -9.39 4.89
CA LYS A 1 13.04 -8.25 5.81
C LYS A 1 11.57 -7.83 5.84
N PHE A 2 11.10 -7.41 7.02
CA PHE A 2 9.76 -6.88 7.23
C PHE A 2 9.84 -5.59 8.06
N LYS A 3 8.86 -4.72 7.88
CA LYS A 3 8.61 -3.59 8.78
C LYS A 3 7.39 -3.89 9.62
N GLN A 4 7.46 -3.55 10.89
CA GLN A 4 6.33 -3.65 11.81
C GLN A 4 5.31 -2.56 11.48
N TYR A 5 4.06 -2.93 11.46
CA TYR A 5 2.91 -2.04 11.39
C TYR A 5 2.09 -2.17 12.67
N ARG A 6 1.74 -1.03 13.27
CA ARG A 6 0.88 -1.00 14.46
C ARG A 6 -0.12 0.14 14.34
N GLY A 7 -1.40 -0.18 14.47
CA GLY A 7 -2.42 0.83 14.70
C GLY A 7 -2.21 1.51 16.05
N MET A 8 -2.58 2.79 16.19
CA MET A 8 -2.40 3.55 17.42
C MET A 8 -3.21 2.98 18.61
N GLY A 9 -4.35 2.33 18.34
CA GLY A 9 -5.17 1.61 19.31
C GLY A 9 -4.79 0.14 19.47
N SER A 10 -3.63 -0.33 18.96
CA SER A 10 -3.12 -1.67 19.20
C SER A 10 -2.50 -1.79 20.60
N LEU A 11 -2.48 -3.01 21.15
CA LEU A 11 -1.87 -3.26 22.47
C LEU A 11 -0.43 -2.76 22.54
N GLY A 12 0.38 -3.05 21.52
CA GLY A 12 1.78 -2.64 21.47
C GLY A 12 1.96 -1.12 21.41
N ALA A 13 1.08 -0.40 20.68
CA ALA A 13 1.14 1.06 20.60
C ALA A 13 0.65 1.71 21.89
N MET A 14 -0.44 1.21 22.50
CA MET A 14 -0.98 1.74 23.76
C MET A 14 -0.01 1.55 24.92
N SER A 15 0.67 0.42 24.98
CA SER A 15 1.71 0.16 26.00
C SER A 15 2.94 1.09 25.88
N GLN A 16 3.14 1.71 24.71
CA GLN A 16 4.23 2.66 24.45
C GLN A 16 3.79 4.13 24.47
N GLY A 17 2.64 4.46 25.04
CA GLY A 17 2.23 5.83 25.31
C GLY A 17 1.12 6.39 24.43
N SER A 18 0.46 5.61 23.59
CA SER A 18 -0.70 6.09 22.84
C SER A 18 -2.05 5.82 23.50
N GLY A 19 -2.04 5.26 24.71
CA GLY A 19 -3.26 4.92 25.48
C GLY A 19 -4.08 6.15 25.89
N ASP A 20 -3.44 7.29 26.11
CA ASP A 20 -4.08 8.56 26.48
C ASP A 20 -5.10 9.03 25.43
N ARG A 21 -4.87 8.77 24.16
CA ARG A 21 -5.80 9.11 23.07
C ARG A 21 -7.13 8.35 23.12
N TYR A 22 -7.16 7.26 23.86
CA TYR A 22 -8.33 6.40 24.02
C TYR A 22 -8.97 6.54 25.39
N PHE A 23 -8.68 7.67 26.12
CA PHE A 23 -9.17 7.94 27.46
C PHE A 23 -8.88 6.81 28.46
N GLN A 24 -7.74 6.17 28.28
CA GLN A 24 -7.29 5.09 29.14
C GLN A 24 -6.08 5.58 29.95
N ASP A 25 -6.22 5.52 31.26
CA ASP A 25 -5.11 5.87 32.15
C ASP A 25 -3.94 4.90 31.98
N VAL A 26 -2.74 5.46 31.91
CA VAL A 26 -1.49 4.74 31.61
C VAL A 26 -1.06 3.83 32.79
N GLU A 27 -1.90 3.61 33.79
CA GLU A 27 -1.52 2.83 34.97
C GLU A 27 -1.73 1.32 34.79
N ASP A 28 -0.60 0.67 34.77
CA ASP A 28 -0.23 -0.59 35.39
C ASP A 28 -0.74 -1.92 34.81
N ASP A 29 -1.72 -2.01 33.94
CA ASP A 29 -2.08 -3.34 33.45
C ASP A 29 -2.52 -3.32 31.98
N ILE A 30 -1.62 -3.77 31.09
CA ILE A 30 -1.90 -3.96 29.65
C ILE A 30 -3.20 -4.74 29.43
N LYS A 31 -3.61 -5.58 30.39
CA LYS A 31 -4.85 -6.34 30.35
C LYS A 31 -6.12 -5.50 30.48
N LYS A 32 -6.00 -4.24 30.94
CA LYS A 32 -7.14 -3.31 31.08
C LYS A 32 -7.40 -2.50 29.81
N TYR A 33 -6.47 -2.49 28.85
CA TYR A 33 -6.70 -1.79 27.60
C TYR A 33 -7.72 -2.52 26.74
N VAL A 34 -8.60 -1.75 26.11
CA VAL A 34 -9.51 -2.26 25.09
C VAL A 34 -8.86 -2.01 23.72
N PRO A 35 -8.22 -3.02 23.12
CA PRO A 35 -7.51 -2.84 21.86
C PRO A 35 -8.50 -2.78 20.70
N GLU A 36 -8.41 -1.72 19.91
CA GLU A 36 -9.18 -1.54 18.68
C GLU A 36 -8.29 -1.57 17.42
N GLY A 37 -6.99 -1.43 17.62
CA GLY A 37 -5.99 -1.41 16.56
C GLY A 37 -5.35 -2.78 16.34
N ILE A 38 -5.01 -3.05 15.08
CA ILE A 38 -4.28 -4.26 14.68
C ILE A 38 -2.78 -4.09 14.76
N GLU A 39 -2.09 -5.19 14.91
CA GLU A 39 -0.64 -5.31 14.73
C GLU A 39 -0.34 -6.23 13.56
N GLY A 40 0.69 -5.90 12.81
CA GLY A 40 1.08 -6.68 11.65
C GLY A 40 2.49 -6.35 11.17
N ARG A 41 2.84 -6.89 10.04
CA ARG A 41 4.10 -6.63 9.37
C ARG A 41 3.89 -6.48 7.88
N VAL A 42 4.68 -5.62 7.25
CA VAL A 42 4.71 -5.44 5.80
C VAL A 42 6.08 -5.85 5.26
N ALA A 43 6.09 -6.44 4.09
CA ALA A 43 7.35 -6.78 3.43
C ALA A 43 8.16 -5.51 3.13
N PHE A 44 9.45 -5.56 3.38
CA PHE A 44 10.36 -4.50 2.99
C PHE A 44 10.49 -4.45 1.47
N LYS A 45 10.16 -3.32 0.87
CA LYS A 45 10.12 -3.12 -0.59
C LYS A 45 11.34 -2.37 -1.15
N GLY A 46 12.28 -1.96 -0.31
CA GLY A 46 13.44 -1.18 -0.69
C GLY A 46 13.55 0.14 0.06
N THR A 47 14.46 0.98 -0.36
CA THR A 47 14.61 2.32 0.19
C THR A 47 13.50 3.25 -0.30
N LEU A 48 13.28 4.36 0.41
CA LEU A 48 12.29 5.36 -0.01
C LEU A 48 12.59 5.90 -1.41
N SER A 49 13.86 6.17 -1.70
CA SER A 49 14.27 6.68 -3.02
C SER A 49 13.96 5.70 -4.15
N GLU A 50 14.21 4.41 -3.94
CA GLU A 50 13.85 3.36 -4.92
C GLU A 50 12.34 3.31 -5.16
N ILE A 51 11.55 3.34 -4.10
CA ILE A 51 10.09 3.31 -4.18
C ILE A 51 9.54 4.55 -4.90
N VAL A 52 10.03 5.74 -4.54
CA VAL A 52 9.62 7.00 -5.20
C VAL A 52 10.02 7.00 -6.67
N TYR A 53 11.22 6.51 -6.99
CA TYR A 53 11.66 6.38 -8.38
C TYR A 53 10.71 5.48 -9.19
N GLN A 54 10.31 4.34 -8.65
CA GLN A 54 9.38 3.43 -9.30
C GLN A 54 7.98 4.04 -9.49
N TYR A 55 7.44 4.73 -8.47
CA TYR A 55 6.16 5.42 -8.59
C TYR A 55 6.20 6.55 -9.62
N THR A 56 7.27 7.32 -9.65
CA THR A 56 7.47 8.36 -10.65
C THR A 56 7.57 7.76 -12.06
N GLY A 57 8.28 6.66 -12.22
CA GLY A 57 8.35 5.92 -13.47
C GLY A 57 6.99 5.40 -13.92
N GLY A 58 6.23 4.81 -13.02
CA GLY A 58 4.86 4.36 -13.30
C GLY A 58 3.93 5.49 -13.71
N LEU A 59 4.00 6.63 -13.01
CA LEU A 59 3.25 7.83 -13.37
C LEU A 59 3.59 8.32 -14.79
N ARG A 60 4.87 8.44 -15.11
CA ARG A 60 5.33 8.84 -16.46
C ARG A 60 4.85 7.89 -17.54
N SER A 61 4.91 6.59 -17.28
CA SER A 61 4.40 5.58 -18.22
C SER A 61 2.89 5.74 -18.42
N GLY A 62 2.13 5.91 -17.35
CA GLY A 62 0.69 6.15 -17.42
C GLY A 62 0.34 7.42 -18.19
N MET A 63 1.09 8.50 -17.98
CA MET A 63 0.95 9.74 -18.76
C MET A 63 1.21 9.49 -20.25
N GLY A 64 2.24 8.71 -20.58
CA GLY A 64 2.54 8.33 -21.95
C GLY A 64 1.41 7.55 -22.61
N TYR A 65 0.85 6.55 -21.92
CA TYR A 65 -0.30 5.78 -22.41
C TYR A 65 -1.56 6.63 -22.63
N CYS A 66 -1.78 7.64 -21.79
CA CYS A 66 -2.92 8.56 -21.91
C CYS A 66 -2.68 9.73 -22.88
N GLY A 67 -1.48 9.86 -23.44
CA GLY A 67 -1.11 11.02 -24.26
C GLY A 67 -1.12 12.34 -23.46
N ALA A 68 -0.88 12.28 -22.15
CA ALA A 68 -0.93 13.43 -21.25
C ALA A 68 0.46 14.04 -21.08
N PRO A 69 0.69 15.27 -21.57
CA PRO A 69 1.98 15.95 -21.46
C PRO A 69 2.29 16.45 -20.04
N ASP A 70 1.27 16.59 -19.20
CA ASP A 70 1.37 17.07 -17.82
C ASP A 70 0.28 16.43 -16.92
N ILE A 71 0.38 16.69 -15.63
CA ILE A 71 -0.58 16.17 -14.63
C ILE A 71 -1.99 16.74 -14.83
N ALA A 72 -2.11 17.99 -15.27
CA ALA A 72 -3.42 18.61 -15.49
C ALA A 72 -4.15 17.92 -16.65
N ALA A 73 -3.43 17.56 -17.71
CA ALA A 73 -3.97 16.77 -18.82
C ALA A 73 -4.33 15.33 -18.35
N LEU A 74 -3.48 14.70 -17.55
CA LEU A 74 -3.75 13.37 -17.01
C LEU A 74 -5.04 13.32 -16.19
N LYS A 75 -5.33 14.35 -15.40
CA LYS A 75 -6.59 14.45 -14.63
C LYS A 75 -7.85 14.49 -15.48
N LYS A 76 -7.72 14.78 -16.78
CA LYS A 76 -8.83 14.79 -17.74
C LYS A 76 -8.99 13.46 -18.48
N ALA A 77 -8.09 12.50 -18.24
CA ALA A 77 -8.17 11.17 -18.83
C ALA A 77 -9.49 10.50 -18.44
N GLN A 78 -10.07 9.82 -19.40
CA GLN A 78 -11.33 9.08 -19.21
C GLN A 78 -11.05 7.66 -18.73
N PHE A 79 -12.01 7.08 -18.03
CA PHE A 79 -11.97 5.74 -17.52
C PHE A 79 -12.99 4.85 -18.24
N ILE A 80 -12.62 3.61 -18.45
CA ILE A 80 -13.54 2.55 -18.84
C ILE A 80 -13.70 1.56 -17.69
N LYS A 81 -14.90 1.04 -17.54
CA LYS A 81 -15.16 -0.05 -16.61
C LYS A 81 -14.90 -1.38 -17.32
N ILE A 82 -14.05 -2.22 -16.73
CA ILE A 82 -13.79 -3.56 -17.23
C ILE A 82 -14.29 -4.61 -16.24
N THR A 83 -14.61 -5.80 -16.75
CA THR A 83 -14.97 -6.96 -15.94
C THR A 83 -13.72 -7.68 -15.44
N ASN A 84 -13.89 -8.59 -14.46
CA ASN A 84 -12.80 -9.48 -14.03
C ASN A 84 -12.28 -10.35 -15.18
N ALA A 85 -13.14 -10.77 -16.08
CA ALA A 85 -12.74 -11.50 -17.28
C ALA A 85 -11.88 -10.64 -18.20
N GLY A 86 -12.29 -9.39 -18.44
CA GLY A 86 -11.50 -8.43 -19.22
C GLY A 86 -10.15 -8.09 -18.56
N MET A 87 -10.10 -8.02 -17.22
CA MET A 87 -8.86 -7.83 -16.48
C MET A 87 -7.91 -9.02 -16.71
N LYS A 88 -8.41 -10.24 -16.59
CA LYS A 88 -7.63 -11.46 -16.83
C LYS A 88 -7.11 -11.52 -18.27
N GLU A 89 -7.96 -11.17 -19.23
CA GLU A 89 -7.61 -11.18 -20.65
C GLU A 89 -6.57 -10.12 -21.02
N SER A 90 -6.56 -8.98 -20.31
CA SER A 90 -5.58 -7.89 -20.51
C SER A 90 -4.20 -8.19 -19.94
N HIS A 91 -4.07 -9.19 -19.09
CA HIS A 91 -2.79 -9.65 -18.53
C HIS A 91 -2.30 -10.91 -19.25
N ALA A 92 -1.04 -11.24 -19.03
CA ALA A 92 -0.48 -12.48 -19.55
C ALA A 92 -1.24 -13.68 -18.96
N HIS A 93 -1.82 -14.51 -19.83
CA HIS A 93 -2.54 -15.72 -19.48
C HIS A 93 -2.15 -16.86 -20.44
N ASP A 94 -2.47 -18.09 -20.04
CA ASP A 94 -2.18 -19.31 -20.83
C ASP A 94 -0.69 -19.51 -21.18
N ILE A 95 0.19 -18.92 -20.36
CA ILE A 95 1.64 -19.09 -20.46
C ILE A 95 2.23 -19.38 -19.08
N GLU A 96 3.35 -20.07 -19.05
CA GLU A 96 4.19 -20.21 -17.88
C GLU A 96 5.10 -18.99 -17.76
N ILE A 97 4.91 -18.19 -16.71
CA ILE A 97 5.74 -17.01 -16.46
C ILE A 97 7.06 -17.46 -15.85
N THR A 98 8.14 -17.35 -16.57
CA THR A 98 9.49 -17.69 -16.10
C THR A 98 10.19 -16.53 -15.39
N ARG A 99 9.72 -15.29 -15.63
CA ARG A 99 10.26 -14.09 -15.01
C ARG A 99 9.15 -13.04 -14.88
N GLU A 100 8.86 -12.64 -13.65
CA GLU A 100 7.89 -11.55 -13.38
C GLU A 100 8.49 -10.16 -13.68
N ALA A 101 7.63 -9.21 -14.01
CA ALA A 101 8.00 -7.81 -14.07
C ALA A 101 8.38 -7.30 -12.67
N PRO A 102 9.47 -6.54 -12.50
CA PRO A 102 9.96 -6.11 -11.19
C PRO A 102 8.94 -5.30 -10.37
N ASN A 103 8.05 -4.59 -11.05
CA ASN A 103 7.07 -3.70 -10.43
C ASN A 103 5.68 -4.34 -10.27
N TYR A 104 5.53 -5.60 -10.67
CA TYR A 104 4.27 -6.31 -10.59
C TYR A 104 4.27 -7.27 -9.42
N THR A 105 3.35 -7.07 -8.49
CA THR A 105 3.10 -8.00 -7.38
C THR A 105 1.67 -8.53 -7.49
N ARG A 106 1.55 -9.84 -7.52
CA ARG A 106 0.27 -10.55 -7.44
C ARG A 106 -0.25 -10.60 -6.02
#